data_70f4ba7d07d68678700b1285558587dd
#
_entry.id   70f4ba7d07d68678700b1285558587dd
#
_cell.length_a   1.000
_cell.length_b   1.000
_cell.length_c   1.000
_cell.angle_alpha   90.00
_cell.angle_beta   90.00
_cell.angle_gamma   90.00
#
_symmetry.space_group_name_H-M   'P 1'
#
loop_
_entity.id
_entity.type
_entity.pdbx_description
1 polymer ?
#
loop_
_entity_poly.entity_id
_entity_poly.type
_entity_poly.pdbx_seq_one_letter_code
_entity_poly.pdbx_strand_id
1 'polypeptide(L)'
;MKKTLSLVLMLLVLCIAGSALAEGTHTVVDHGGNEVEVPNEITRVVIDQIPILSTYMSYFGGEAPYIVGFCGSFKTTISETVLKNIAPELMETADTVYAQSDLNIEEIMKLEPDVILYNANNASHAEILKASGIPCIGFATVGASTEADPIERYEEWLKLLEDVFGESGKMDAFIAAGDAIVADVEARIAAVPEDQRLTAMILWKYANGVPMVSGKGTFGTYWLKRLGVTDVVAEEASGFAQVNMEQVYTWNPDILFLDGPGLLNLKTADVLGNNVEGADFSALSAVRNGRVYNTTLGMWNWFTPNPDAPLVLAWLASRTYPDAFADYPLEDTIREYYKTWYGYDVTDDELAQMLVY
;
A
#
# COMPACT_ATOMS: atom_id res chain seq x y z
N MET A 1 -3.69 -31.82 -62.41
CA MET A 1 -4.76 -31.75 -61.38
C MET A 1 -4.35 -32.21 -59.96
N LYS A 2 -3.26 -33.00 -59.74
CA LYS A 2 -2.84 -33.41 -58.39
C LYS A 2 -1.94 -32.44 -57.63
N LYS A 3 -1.35 -31.42 -58.30
CA LYS A 3 -0.47 -30.43 -57.67
C LYS A 3 -1.21 -29.18 -57.15
N THR A 4 -2.39 -28.90 -57.67
CA THR A 4 -3.23 -27.76 -57.24
C THR A 4 -4.06 -28.09 -55.99
N LEU A 5 -4.37 -29.37 -55.76
CA LEU A 5 -5.11 -29.80 -54.56
C LEU A 5 -4.26 -29.78 -53.29
N SER A 6 -2.95 -29.98 -53.43
CA SER A 6 -2.02 -29.95 -52.28
C SER A 6 -1.76 -28.54 -51.77
N LEU A 7 -1.81 -27.51 -52.65
CA LEU A 7 -1.61 -26.11 -52.25
C LEU A 7 -2.82 -25.53 -51.54
N VAL A 8 -4.02 -25.93 -51.93
CA VAL A 8 -5.29 -25.49 -51.30
C VAL A 8 -5.45 -26.11 -49.90
N LEU A 9 -4.98 -27.36 -49.71
CA LEU A 9 -5.03 -28.01 -48.41
C LEU A 9 -3.98 -27.42 -47.43
N MET A 10 -2.83 -26.94 -47.92
CA MET A 10 -1.81 -26.29 -47.12
C MET A 10 -2.19 -24.86 -46.74
N LEU A 11 -2.96 -24.15 -47.58
CA LEU A 11 -3.51 -22.84 -47.22
C LEU A 11 -4.70 -22.92 -46.24
N LEU A 12 -5.46 -24.01 -46.25
CA LEU A 12 -6.55 -24.20 -45.29
C LEU A 12 -6.07 -24.58 -43.91
N VAL A 13 -4.90 -25.23 -43.79
CA VAL A 13 -4.28 -25.58 -42.50
C VAL A 13 -3.59 -24.37 -41.86
N LEU A 14 -3.12 -23.40 -42.64
CA LEU A 14 -2.55 -22.15 -42.11
C LEU A 14 -3.60 -21.15 -41.60
N CYS A 15 -4.85 -21.25 -42.03
CA CYS A 15 -5.93 -20.40 -41.54
C CYS A 15 -6.62 -20.89 -40.27
N ILE A 16 -6.34 -22.14 -39.83
CA ILE A 16 -6.90 -22.71 -38.57
C ILE A 16 -5.98 -22.51 -37.39
N ALA A 17 -4.69 -22.15 -37.59
CA ALA A 17 -3.74 -21.91 -36.53
C ALA A 17 -3.77 -20.44 -35.97
N GLY A 18 -4.63 -19.58 -36.54
CA GLY A 18 -4.73 -18.16 -36.15
C GLY A 18 -5.95 -17.78 -35.33
N SER A 19 -6.85 -18.71 -35.01
CA SER A 19 -8.13 -18.39 -34.34
C SER A 19 -8.35 -19.14 -33.03
N ALA A 20 -7.33 -19.82 -32.47
CA ALA A 20 -7.47 -20.57 -31.23
C ALA A 20 -6.96 -19.79 -29.97
N LEU A 21 -6.65 -18.49 -30.12
CA LEU A 21 -6.19 -17.65 -29.01
C LEU A 21 -7.15 -16.50 -28.63
N ALA A 22 -8.37 -16.49 -29.15
CA ALA A 22 -9.35 -15.44 -28.88
C ALA A 22 -10.52 -15.87 -27.98
N GLU A 23 -10.54 -17.11 -27.49
CA GLU A 23 -11.56 -17.55 -26.53
C GLU A 23 -10.97 -17.46 -25.14
N GLY A 24 -11.29 -16.36 -24.41
CA GLY A 24 -11.05 -16.27 -22.98
C GLY A 24 -10.24 -15.08 -22.48
N THR A 25 -10.29 -13.94 -23.17
CA THR A 25 -9.74 -12.68 -22.63
C THR A 25 -10.85 -11.63 -22.46
N HIS A 26 -10.57 -10.63 -21.63
CA HIS A 26 -11.35 -9.40 -21.54
C HIS A 26 -10.41 -8.19 -21.44
N THR A 27 -10.91 -7.01 -21.78
CA THR A 27 -10.13 -5.78 -21.76
C THR A 27 -10.25 -5.11 -20.39
N VAL A 28 -9.12 -4.75 -19.81
CA VAL A 28 -9.01 -3.96 -18.56
C VAL A 28 -8.34 -2.63 -18.90
N VAL A 29 -8.89 -1.53 -18.39
CA VAL A 29 -8.23 -0.21 -18.46
C VAL A 29 -7.50 0.03 -17.15
N ASP A 30 -6.17 0.05 -17.19
CA ASP A 30 -5.35 0.27 -16.01
C ASP A 30 -5.29 1.75 -15.57
N HIS A 31 -4.70 2.02 -14.40
CA HIS A 31 -4.56 3.40 -13.91
C HIS A 31 -3.58 4.26 -14.73
N GLY A 32 -2.83 3.67 -15.63
CA GLY A 32 -2.02 4.38 -16.64
C GLY A 32 -2.83 4.74 -17.90
N GLY A 33 -4.11 4.36 -17.96
CA GLY A 33 -4.97 4.54 -19.11
C GLY A 33 -4.67 3.56 -20.27
N ASN A 34 -3.98 2.46 -20.00
CA ASN A 34 -3.70 1.45 -21.00
C ASN A 34 -4.84 0.44 -21.07
N GLU A 35 -5.28 0.10 -22.29
CA GLU A 35 -6.16 -1.04 -22.54
C GLU A 35 -5.32 -2.32 -22.60
N VAL A 36 -5.59 -3.27 -21.72
CA VAL A 36 -4.82 -4.51 -21.58
C VAL A 36 -5.76 -5.69 -21.72
N GLU A 37 -5.44 -6.61 -22.65
CA GLU A 37 -6.15 -7.88 -22.79
C GLU A 37 -5.65 -8.85 -21.72
N VAL A 38 -6.53 -9.23 -20.79
CA VAL A 38 -6.25 -10.10 -19.64
C VAL A 38 -6.97 -11.43 -19.83
N PRO A 39 -6.34 -12.59 -19.56
CA PRO A 39 -7.01 -13.88 -19.58
C PRO A 39 -8.22 -13.93 -18.62
N ASN A 40 -9.32 -14.56 -19.04
CA ASN A 40 -10.47 -14.78 -18.15
C ASN A 40 -10.15 -15.74 -16.99
N GLU A 41 -9.15 -16.60 -17.14
CA GLU A 41 -8.65 -17.49 -16.10
C GLU A 41 -7.23 -17.06 -15.76
N ILE A 42 -7.04 -16.52 -14.54
CA ILE A 42 -5.75 -16.10 -14.00
C ILE A 42 -5.37 -17.07 -12.89
N THR A 43 -4.23 -17.72 -13.05
CA THR A 43 -3.69 -18.72 -12.11
C THR A 43 -2.25 -18.43 -11.69
N ARG A 44 -1.61 -17.44 -12.34
CA ARG A 44 -0.20 -17.10 -12.11
C ARG A 44 -0.02 -15.57 -12.13
N VAL A 45 0.22 -15.00 -10.97
CA VAL A 45 0.35 -13.55 -10.78
C VAL A 45 1.75 -13.22 -10.26
N VAL A 46 2.38 -12.22 -10.87
CA VAL A 46 3.57 -11.56 -10.32
C VAL A 46 3.20 -10.18 -9.81
N ILE A 47 3.66 -9.84 -8.61
CA ILE A 47 3.43 -8.53 -7.98
C ILE A 47 4.76 -7.82 -7.77
N ASP A 48 4.94 -6.64 -8.38
CA ASP A 48 6.19 -5.89 -8.26
C ASP A 48 6.19 -4.88 -7.11
N GLN A 49 5.04 -4.63 -6.49
CA GLN A 49 4.89 -3.59 -5.49
C GLN A 49 4.03 -4.05 -4.31
N ILE A 50 4.49 -3.73 -3.12
CA ILE A 50 3.91 -4.26 -1.89
C ILE A 50 2.56 -3.68 -1.48
N PRO A 51 2.27 -2.39 -1.60
CA PRO A 51 0.93 -1.89 -1.32
C PRO A 51 -0.14 -2.65 -2.13
N ILE A 52 0.16 -3.00 -3.38
CA ILE A 52 -0.70 -3.84 -4.20
C ILE A 52 -0.86 -5.23 -3.57
N LEU A 53 0.19 -5.81 -2.98
CA LEU A 53 0.11 -7.13 -2.35
C LEU A 53 -0.92 -7.16 -1.22
N SER A 54 -0.91 -6.20 -0.30
CA SER A 54 -1.89 -6.17 0.79
C SER A 54 -3.32 -5.97 0.28
N THR A 55 -3.52 -5.13 -0.74
CA THR A 55 -4.81 -4.94 -1.40
C THR A 55 -5.26 -6.20 -2.15
N TYR A 56 -4.34 -6.88 -2.81
CA TYR A 56 -4.60 -8.19 -3.44
C TYR A 56 -5.08 -9.21 -2.42
N MET A 57 -4.42 -9.32 -1.29
CA MET A 57 -4.84 -10.23 -0.22
C MET A 57 -6.23 -9.87 0.33
N SER A 58 -6.54 -8.60 0.49
CA SER A 58 -7.88 -8.18 0.94
C SER A 58 -8.96 -8.54 -0.06
N TYR A 59 -8.66 -8.43 -1.36
CA TYR A 59 -9.54 -8.88 -2.43
C TYR A 59 -9.86 -10.39 -2.33
N PHE A 60 -8.93 -11.19 -1.83
CA PHE A 60 -9.09 -12.63 -1.61
C PHE A 60 -9.38 -13.02 -0.16
N GLY A 61 -9.88 -12.10 0.66
CA GLY A 61 -10.30 -12.39 2.04
C GLY A 61 -9.17 -12.79 2.98
N GLY A 62 -7.98 -12.26 2.77
CA GLY A 62 -6.76 -12.56 3.53
C GLY A 62 -5.85 -13.61 2.89
N GLU A 63 -6.34 -14.34 1.89
CA GLU A 63 -5.54 -15.33 1.16
C GLU A 63 -4.67 -14.65 0.08
N ALA A 64 -3.64 -15.36 -0.38
CA ALA A 64 -2.74 -14.91 -1.43
C ALA A 64 -2.65 -15.91 -2.60
N PRO A 65 -3.79 -16.33 -3.21
CA PRO A 65 -3.79 -17.31 -4.27
C PRO A 65 -3.05 -16.80 -5.51
N TYR A 66 -2.58 -17.72 -6.33
CA TYR A 66 -2.00 -17.46 -7.65
C TYR A 66 -0.68 -16.68 -7.67
N ILE A 67 -0.18 -16.18 -6.55
CA ILE A 67 1.09 -15.43 -6.52
C ILE A 67 2.25 -16.39 -6.75
N VAL A 68 2.92 -16.24 -7.91
CA VAL A 68 4.08 -17.06 -8.29
C VAL A 68 5.41 -16.34 -8.05
N GLY A 69 5.40 -15.02 -7.85
CA GLY A 69 6.58 -14.24 -7.56
C GLY A 69 6.31 -12.81 -7.13
N PHE A 70 7.20 -12.30 -6.30
CA PHE A 70 7.27 -10.90 -5.91
C PHE A 70 8.71 -10.50 -5.54
N CYS A 71 8.97 -9.23 -5.32
CA CYS A 71 10.29 -8.75 -4.93
C CYS A 71 10.73 -9.32 -3.58
N GLY A 72 11.88 -9.98 -3.52
CA GLY A 72 12.40 -10.65 -2.31
C GLY A 72 12.56 -9.75 -1.09
N SER A 73 12.79 -8.44 -1.29
CA SER A 73 12.84 -7.46 -0.20
C SER A 73 11.51 -7.37 0.58
N PHE A 74 10.41 -7.82 -0.01
CA PHE A 74 9.10 -7.82 0.61
C PHE A 74 9.02 -8.77 1.82
N LYS A 75 9.76 -9.87 1.80
CA LYS A 75 9.79 -10.85 2.89
C LYS A 75 10.21 -10.23 4.23
N THR A 76 11.10 -9.24 4.21
CA THR A 76 11.50 -8.52 5.43
C THR A 76 10.29 -7.85 6.07
N THR A 77 9.52 -7.07 5.31
CA THR A 77 8.35 -6.38 5.83
C THR A 77 7.22 -7.35 6.21
N ILE A 78 6.97 -8.39 5.39
CA ILE A 78 5.99 -9.42 5.72
C ILE A 78 6.33 -10.03 7.10
N SER A 79 7.59 -10.32 7.37
CA SER A 79 8.03 -10.91 8.64
C SER A 79 7.84 -10.01 9.87
N GLU A 80 7.74 -8.70 9.66
CA GLU A 80 7.54 -7.69 10.72
C GLU A 80 6.08 -7.32 10.96
N THR A 81 5.17 -7.80 10.10
CA THR A 81 3.74 -7.49 10.16
C THR A 81 2.89 -8.74 10.43
N VAL A 82 1.59 -8.56 10.62
CA VAL A 82 0.62 -9.65 10.77
C VAL A 82 0.50 -10.51 9.50
N LEU A 83 0.96 -10.03 8.36
CA LEU A 83 0.93 -10.77 7.08
C LEU A 83 1.57 -12.15 7.18
N LYS A 84 2.66 -12.30 7.93
CA LYS A 84 3.32 -13.60 8.14
C LYS A 84 2.42 -14.66 8.77
N ASN A 85 1.39 -14.23 9.50
CA ASN A 85 0.47 -15.13 10.20
C ASN A 85 -0.82 -15.32 9.42
N ILE A 86 -1.26 -14.32 8.65
CA ILE A 86 -2.45 -14.40 7.78
C ILE A 86 -2.15 -15.27 6.57
N ALA A 87 -1.02 -15.05 5.90
CA ALA A 87 -0.60 -15.77 4.70
C ALA A 87 0.87 -16.24 4.81
N PRO A 88 1.17 -17.23 5.67
CA PRO A 88 2.54 -17.70 5.89
C PRO A 88 3.20 -18.28 4.62
N GLU A 89 2.42 -18.74 3.65
CA GLU A 89 2.89 -19.23 2.35
C GLU A 89 3.62 -18.17 1.54
N LEU A 90 3.39 -16.89 1.77
CA LEU A 90 4.12 -15.81 1.11
C LEU A 90 5.62 -15.87 1.39
N MET A 91 6.04 -16.39 2.52
CA MET A 91 7.47 -16.56 2.84
C MET A 91 8.17 -17.59 1.96
N GLU A 92 7.40 -18.53 1.41
CA GLU A 92 7.89 -19.58 0.50
C GLU A 92 7.77 -19.20 -0.98
N THR A 93 7.09 -18.08 -1.30
CA THR A 93 6.93 -17.61 -2.69
C THR A 93 8.29 -17.30 -3.31
N ALA A 94 8.44 -17.63 -4.60
CA ALA A 94 9.68 -17.37 -5.33
C ALA A 94 10.04 -15.88 -5.31
N ASP A 95 11.29 -15.58 -4.95
CA ASP A 95 11.84 -14.26 -5.11
C ASP A 95 12.02 -14.00 -6.60
N THR A 96 11.32 -13.00 -7.11
CA THR A 96 11.74 -12.38 -8.36
C THR A 96 13.04 -11.66 -8.08
N VAL A 97 14.08 -11.95 -8.86
CA VAL A 97 15.46 -11.51 -8.60
C VAL A 97 15.62 -10.02 -8.95
N TYR A 98 14.69 -9.18 -8.53
CA TYR A 98 14.82 -7.75 -8.68
C TYR A 98 14.47 -7.02 -7.38
N ALA A 99 15.21 -5.96 -7.11
CA ALA A 99 14.78 -4.95 -6.14
C ALA A 99 13.78 -4.01 -6.82
N GLN A 100 13.03 -3.21 -6.05
CA GLN A 100 12.11 -2.20 -6.61
C GLN A 100 12.76 -1.26 -7.63
N SER A 101 14.09 -1.18 -7.67
CA SER A 101 14.88 -0.37 -8.60
C SER A 101 15.38 -1.10 -9.84
N ASP A 102 15.45 -2.45 -9.81
CA ASP A 102 16.09 -3.26 -10.83
C ASP A 102 15.18 -4.41 -11.27
N LEU A 103 14.39 -4.17 -12.31
CA LEU A 103 13.49 -5.16 -12.88
C LEU A 103 14.28 -6.18 -13.74
N ASN A 104 14.23 -7.46 -13.37
CA ASN A 104 14.77 -8.54 -14.18
C ASN A 104 13.64 -9.30 -14.88
N ILE A 105 13.30 -8.84 -16.07
CA ILE A 105 12.18 -9.42 -16.85
C ILE A 105 12.42 -10.88 -17.24
N GLU A 106 13.66 -11.32 -17.44
CA GLU A 106 13.98 -12.69 -17.80
C GLU A 106 13.63 -13.67 -16.66
N GLU A 107 13.88 -13.28 -15.41
CA GLU A 107 13.49 -14.08 -14.23
C GLU A 107 11.97 -14.11 -14.06
N ILE A 108 11.29 -12.97 -14.30
CA ILE A 108 9.83 -12.91 -14.26
C ILE A 108 9.23 -13.83 -15.34
N MET A 109 9.75 -13.78 -16.55
CA MET A 109 9.26 -14.63 -17.66
C MET A 109 9.42 -16.14 -17.36
N LYS A 110 10.42 -16.55 -16.59
CA LYS A 110 10.57 -17.97 -16.16
C LYS A 110 9.45 -18.44 -15.23
N LEU A 111 8.78 -17.51 -14.58
CA LEU A 111 7.63 -17.81 -13.74
C LEU A 111 6.34 -17.98 -14.55
N GLU A 112 6.38 -17.74 -15.85
CA GLU A 112 5.24 -17.88 -16.78
C GLU A 112 3.96 -17.23 -16.21
N PRO A 113 3.97 -15.94 -15.81
CA PRO A 113 2.78 -15.30 -15.25
C PRO A 113 1.73 -15.03 -16.32
N ASP A 114 0.46 -15.18 -15.94
CA ASP A 114 -0.69 -14.77 -16.75
C ASP A 114 -0.86 -13.26 -16.74
N VAL A 115 -0.50 -12.61 -15.62
CA VAL A 115 -0.57 -11.16 -15.43
C VAL A 115 0.52 -10.68 -14.47
N ILE A 116 1.01 -9.46 -14.72
CA ILE A 116 1.93 -8.74 -13.82
C ILE A 116 1.22 -7.49 -13.31
N LEU A 117 1.15 -7.34 -11.97
CA LEU A 117 0.65 -6.13 -11.31
C LEU A 117 1.85 -5.26 -10.95
N TYR A 118 1.87 -4.01 -11.43
CA TYR A 118 3.04 -3.14 -11.27
C TYR A 118 2.67 -1.70 -10.90
N ASN A 119 3.66 -0.91 -10.48
CA ASN A 119 3.51 0.51 -10.17
C ASN A 119 3.45 1.35 -11.44
N ALA A 120 2.28 1.85 -11.81
CA ALA A 120 2.06 2.69 -12.99
C ALA A 120 2.90 4.00 -12.99
N ASN A 121 3.31 4.48 -11.81
CA ASN A 121 4.15 5.67 -11.69
C ASN A 121 5.65 5.40 -11.95
N ASN A 122 6.03 4.11 -12.12
CA ASN A 122 7.38 3.72 -12.51
C ASN A 122 7.48 3.55 -14.04
N ALA A 123 7.72 4.63 -14.76
CA ALA A 123 7.75 4.63 -16.24
C ALA A 123 8.81 3.68 -16.81
N SER A 124 9.97 3.52 -16.16
CA SER A 124 11.02 2.62 -16.63
C SER A 124 10.61 1.15 -16.54
N HIS A 125 9.92 0.74 -15.49
CA HIS A 125 9.36 -0.60 -15.38
C HIS A 125 8.25 -0.82 -16.40
N ALA A 126 7.36 0.15 -16.59
CA ALA A 126 6.27 0.06 -17.56
C ALA A 126 6.76 -0.24 -18.98
N GLU A 127 7.85 0.40 -19.43
CA GLU A 127 8.43 0.15 -20.76
C GLU A 127 8.99 -1.27 -20.89
N ILE A 128 9.73 -1.74 -19.89
CA ILE A 128 10.32 -3.09 -19.89
C ILE A 128 9.21 -4.16 -19.83
N LEU A 129 8.22 -3.98 -18.98
CA LEU A 129 7.12 -4.92 -18.80
C LEU A 129 6.27 -5.03 -20.08
N LYS A 130 5.93 -3.92 -20.71
CA LYS A 130 5.19 -3.90 -22.00
C LYS A 130 5.93 -4.64 -23.11
N ALA A 131 7.26 -4.57 -23.13
CA ALA A 131 8.07 -5.27 -24.12
C ALA A 131 8.10 -6.80 -23.93
N SER A 132 7.69 -7.32 -22.77
CA SER A 132 7.64 -8.77 -22.49
C SER A 132 6.55 -9.51 -23.24
N GLY A 133 5.47 -8.80 -23.62
CA GLY A 133 4.27 -9.40 -24.21
C GLY A 133 3.34 -10.09 -23.18
N ILE A 134 3.66 -10.01 -21.89
CA ILE A 134 2.80 -10.48 -20.79
C ILE A 134 1.80 -9.37 -20.46
N PRO A 135 0.52 -9.67 -20.18
CA PRO A 135 -0.42 -8.69 -19.68
C PRO A 135 0.09 -8.01 -18.41
N CYS A 136 0.21 -6.67 -18.43
CA CYS A 136 0.73 -5.89 -17.31
C CYS A 136 -0.28 -4.82 -16.91
N ILE A 137 -0.74 -4.86 -15.66
CA ILE A 137 -1.75 -3.94 -15.11
C ILE A 137 -1.05 -2.94 -14.19
N GLY A 138 -1.13 -1.68 -14.55
CA GLY A 138 -0.52 -0.58 -13.82
C GLY A 138 -1.43 -0.03 -12.72
N PHE A 139 -0.97 -0.11 -11.47
CA PHE A 139 -1.62 0.49 -10.30
C PHE A 139 -0.95 1.83 -9.99
N ALA A 140 -1.69 2.93 -10.07
CA ALA A 140 -1.15 4.23 -9.70
C ALA A 140 -1.07 4.37 -8.16
N THR A 141 0.10 4.74 -7.64
CA THR A 141 0.27 5.07 -6.22
C THR A 141 -0.12 6.53 -5.96
N VAL A 142 0.22 7.43 -6.88
CA VAL A 142 -0.23 8.82 -6.88
C VAL A 142 -1.10 9.08 -8.09
N GLY A 143 -2.13 9.90 -7.94
CA GLY A 143 -3.02 10.27 -9.04
C GLY A 143 -2.34 11.14 -10.10
N ALA A 144 -3.01 11.35 -11.23
CA ALA A 144 -2.55 12.23 -12.29
C ALA A 144 -2.38 13.69 -11.83
N SER A 145 -3.08 14.08 -10.76
CA SER A 145 -3.05 15.42 -10.15
C SER A 145 -2.08 15.55 -8.97
N THR A 146 -1.22 14.55 -8.71
CA THR A 146 -0.41 14.47 -7.47
C THR A 146 -1.23 14.34 -6.18
N GLU A 147 -2.53 14.24 -6.27
CA GLU A 147 -3.40 14.00 -5.13
C GLU A 147 -3.41 12.52 -4.82
N ALA A 148 -3.03 12.17 -3.60
CA ALA A 148 -2.85 10.81 -3.15
C ALA A 148 -3.50 10.59 -1.79
N ASP A 149 -4.83 10.65 -1.74
CA ASP A 149 -5.56 10.22 -0.55
C ASP A 149 -5.41 8.71 -0.40
N PRO A 150 -4.83 8.19 0.70
CA PRO A 150 -4.55 6.77 0.83
C PRO A 150 -5.82 5.91 0.88
N ILE A 151 -6.93 6.45 1.40
CA ILE A 151 -8.20 5.74 1.50
C ILE A 151 -8.84 5.61 0.13
N GLU A 152 -9.03 6.73 -0.58
CA GLU A 152 -9.59 6.72 -1.93
C GLU A 152 -8.76 5.85 -2.89
N ARG A 153 -7.43 5.88 -2.70
CA ARG A 153 -6.51 5.15 -3.58
C ARG A 153 -6.61 3.63 -3.41
N TYR A 154 -6.70 3.11 -2.18
CA TYR A 154 -6.84 1.65 -2.02
C TYR A 154 -8.18 1.15 -2.54
N GLU A 155 -9.25 1.95 -2.44
CA GLU A 155 -10.55 1.61 -3.01
C GLU A 155 -10.51 1.50 -4.54
N GLU A 156 -9.82 2.46 -5.19
CA GLU A 156 -9.59 2.38 -6.64
C GLU A 156 -8.77 1.14 -7.02
N TRP A 157 -7.81 0.72 -6.19
CA TRP A 157 -7.06 -0.51 -6.42
C TRP A 157 -7.94 -1.75 -6.31
N LEU A 158 -8.85 -1.79 -5.34
CA LEU A 158 -9.82 -2.89 -5.22
C LEU A 158 -10.74 -2.96 -6.45
N LYS A 159 -11.20 -1.81 -6.95
CA LYS A 159 -12.02 -1.77 -8.16
C LYS A 159 -11.25 -2.23 -9.41
N LEU A 160 -10.00 -1.85 -9.53
CA LEU A 160 -9.15 -2.35 -10.62
C LEU A 160 -8.93 -3.87 -10.52
N LEU A 161 -8.80 -4.43 -9.31
CA LEU A 161 -8.75 -5.89 -9.13
C LEU A 161 -10.07 -6.57 -9.53
N GLU A 162 -11.23 -5.95 -9.23
CA GLU A 162 -12.53 -6.44 -9.73
C GLU A 162 -12.54 -6.53 -11.27
N ASP A 163 -11.99 -5.52 -11.94
CA ASP A 163 -11.90 -5.51 -13.40
C ASP A 163 -10.92 -6.59 -13.89
N VAL A 164 -9.76 -6.76 -13.24
CA VAL A 164 -8.75 -7.76 -13.60
C VAL A 164 -9.29 -9.19 -13.47
N PHE A 165 -10.09 -9.48 -12.45
CA PHE A 165 -10.66 -10.82 -12.21
C PHE A 165 -12.09 -10.97 -12.75
N GLY A 166 -12.67 -9.93 -13.33
CA GLY A 166 -14.03 -9.97 -13.90
C GLY A 166 -15.14 -10.12 -12.84
N GLU A 167 -14.92 -9.65 -11.62
CA GLU A 167 -15.81 -9.85 -10.46
C GLU A 167 -16.39 -8.53 -9.91
N SER A 168 -17.11 -7.79 -10.77
CA SER A 168 -17.68 -6.48 -10.41
C SER A 168 -18.56 -6.53 -9.16
N GLY A 169 -18.35 -5.58 -8.22
CA GLY A 169 -19.11 -5.43 -6.99
C GLY A 169 -18.69 -6.36 -5.85
N LYS A 170 -17.67 -7.18 -6.04
CA LYS A 170 -17.16 -8.11 -5.01
C LYS A 170 -16.71 -7.37 -3.75
N MET A 171 -16.13 -6.19 -3.91
CA MET A 171 -15.55 -5.41 -2.80
C MET A 171 -16.49 -4.34 -2.24
N ASP A 172 -17.71 -4.19 -2.77
CA ASP A 172 -18.64 -3.14 -2.33
C ASP A 172 -18.92 -3.16 -0.81
N ALA A 173 -19.13 -4.35 -0.24
CA ALA A 173 -19.40 -4.49 1.18
C ALA A 173 -18.17 -4.18 2.06
N PHE A 174 -16.98 -4.54 1.59
CA PHE A 174 -15.71 -4.23 2.24
C PHE A 174 -15.46 -2.72 2.27
N ILE A 175 -15.59 -2.06 1.12
CA ILE A 175 -15.43 -0.60 0.98
C ILE A 175 -16.45 0.12 1.86
N ALA A 176 -17.73 -0.26 1.80
CA ALA A 176 -18.78 0.37 2.61
C ALA A 176 -18.55 0.23 4.14
N ALA A 177 -17.95 -0.87 4.58
CA ALA A 177 -17.58 -1.04 5.99
C ALA A 177 -16.42 -0.11 6.37
N GLY A 178 -15.44 0.07 5.51
CA GLY A 178 -14.36 1.03 5.68
C GLY A 178 -14.89 2.47 5.74
N ASP A 179 -15.75 2.85 4.80
CA ASP A 179 -16.40 4.17 4.74
C ASP A 179 -17.18 4.50 6.02
N ALA A 180 -17.84 3.52 6.61
CA ALA A 180 -18.58 3.70 7.87
C ALA A 180 -17.63 4.04 9.04
N ILE A 181 -16.46 3.39 9.11
CA ILE A 181 -15.43 3.71 10.10
C ILE A 181 -14.90 5.12 9.86
N VAL A 182 -14.55 5.46 8.61
CA VAL A 182 -14.03 6.78 8.23
C VAL A 182 -15.03 7.87 8.62
N ALA A 183 -16.32 7.70 8.30
CA ALA A 183 -17.35 8.68 8.59
C ALA A 183 -17.53 8.94 10.09
N ASP A 184 -17.50 7.90 10.95
CA ASP A 184 -17.57 8.05 12.41
C ASP A 184 -16.33 8.80 12.94
N VAL A 185 -15.15 8.41 12.50
CA VAL A 185 -13.90 9.06 12.90
C VAL A 185 -13.87 10.53 12.49
N GLU A 186 -14.22 10.86 11.25
CA GLU A 186 -14.25 12.22 10.75
C GLU A 186 -15.29 13.10 11.48
N ALA A 187 -16.46 12.52 11.82
CA ALA A 187 -17.46 13.21 12.62
C ALA A 187 -16.94 13.59 14.02
N ARG A 188 -16.19 12.68 14.67
CA ARG A 188 -15.53 12.96 15.96
C ARG A 188 -14.45 14.03 15.84
N ILE A 189 -13.62 13.95 14.81
CA ILE A 189 -12.58 14.97 14.54
C ILE A 189 -13.21 16.34 14.29
N ALA A 190 -14.31 16.41 13.54
CA ALA A 190 -15.01 17.66 13.26
C ALA A 190 -15.59 18.33 14.52
N ALA A 191 -15.87 17.57 15.56
CA ALA A 191 -16.34 18.08 16.85
C ALA A 191 -15.21 18.66 17.73
N VAL A 192 -13.92 18.40 17.39
CA VAL A 192 -12.78 18.94 18.14
C VAL A 192 -12.65 20.46 17.89
N PRO A 193 -12.65 21.30 18.94
CA PRO A 193 -12.49 22.75 18.81
C PRO A 193 -11.20 23.15 18.08
N GLU A 194 -11.25 24.26 17.35
CA GLU A 194 -10.11 24.73 16.54
C GLU A 194 -8.89 25.07 17.41
N ASP A 195 -9.11 25.62 18.61
CA ASP A 195 -8.07 25.95 19.57
C ASP A 195 -7.39 24.71 20.22
N GLN A 196 -7.92 23.52 19.97
CA GLN A 196 -7.34 22.24 20.37
C GLN A 196 -6.65 21.50 19.20
N ARG A 197 -6.63 22.12 18.01
CA ARG A 197 -5.91 21.55 16.87
C ARG A 197 -4.41 21.63 17.11
N LEU A 198 -3.74 20.58 16.69
CA LEU A 198 -2.31 20.36 16.95
C LEU A 198 -1.50 20.52 15.68
N THR A 199 -0.21 20.65 15.85
CA THR A 199 0.76 20.57 14.77
C THR A 199 1.36 19.18 14.70
N ALA A 200 1.64 18.68 13.48
CA ALA A 200 2.22 17.36 13.30
C ALA A 200 3.23 17.32 12.15
N MET A 201 4.08 16.32 12.19
CA MET A 201 5.03 15.98 11.14
C MET A 201 5.10 14.46 10.99
N ILE A 202 5.34 13.98 9.77
CA ILE A 202 5.63 12.59 9.49
C ILE A 202 7.09 12.44 9.10
N LEU A 203 7.84 11.66 9.87
CA LEU A 203 9.18 11.21 9.53
C LEU A 203 9.07 9.97 8.66
N TRP A 204 9.34 10.13 7.36
CA TRP A 204 9.20 9.05 6.38
C TRP A 204 10.40 8.11 6.34
N LYS A 205 11.62 8.66 6.46
CA LYS A 205 12.86 7.88 6.44
C LYS A 205 13.95 8.57 7.26
N TYR A 206 14.83 7.78 7.84
CA TYR A 206 16.01 8.28 8.50
C TYR A 206 17.21 7.44 8.09
N ALA A 207 18.23 8.06 7.51
CA ALA A 207 19.43 7.36 7.09
C ALA A 207 20.67 8.23 7.23
N ASN A 208 21.75 7.66 7.79
CA ASN A 208 23.04 8.34 7.91
C ASN A 208 22.99 9.70 8.63
N GLY A 209 22.14 9.83 9.64
CA GLY A 209 21.95 11.09 10.37
C GLY A 209 21.07 12.13 9.67
N VAL A 210 20.45 11.78 8.53
CA VAL A 210 19.63 12.69 7.73
C VAL A 210 18.16 12.27 7.80
N PRO A 211 17.28 13.09 8.37
CA PRO A 211 15.84 12.86 8.31
C PRO A 211 15.29 13.19 6.92
N MET A 212 14.36 12.36 6.46
CA MET A 212 13.50 12.63 5.32
C MET A 212 12.05 12.71 5.81
N VAL A 213 11.37 13.77 5.41
CA VAL A 213 10.00 14.05 5.87
C VAL A 213 9.02 13.96 4.71
N SER A 214 7.76 13.70 5.06
CA SER A 214 6.64 13.71 4.14
C SER A 214 6.16 15.15 3.98
N GLY A 215 6.35 15.73 2.80
CA GLY A 215 5.93 17.07 2.45
C GLY A 215 4.67 17.09 1.56
N LYS A 216 4.35 18.27 1.04
CA LYS A 216 3.15 18.51 0.22
C LYS A 216 3.07 17.54 -0.96
N GLY A 217 1.88 16.97 -1.19
CA GLY A 217 1.59 16.07 -2.31
C GLY A 217 1.97 14.61 -2.04
N THR A 218 2.37 14.27 -0.81
CA THR A 218 2.57 12.88 -0.38
C THR A 218 1.33 12.36 0.35
N PHE A 219 1.27 11.05 0.61
CA PHE A 219 0.21 10.45 1.42
C PHE A 219 0.11 11.11 2.81
N GLY A 220 1.24 11.50 3.40
CA GLY A 220 1.27 12.13 4.73
C GLY A 220 0.46 13.41 4.81
N THR A 221 0.51 14.26 3.78
CA THR A 221 -0.32 15.47 3.73
C THR A 221 -1.81 15.13 3.86
N TYR A 222 -2.26 14.05 3.23
CA TYR A 222 -3.67 13.64 3.28
C TYR A 222 -4.04 13.04 4.64
N TRP A 223 -3.17 12.21 5.23
CA TRP A 223 -3.38 11.73 6.59
C TRP A 223 -3.51 12.88 7.58
N LEU A 224 -2.59 13.85 7.54
CA LEU A 224 -2.63 15.02 8.44
C LEU A 224 -3.84 15.91 8.18
N LYS A 225 -4.24 16.08 6.91
CA LYS A 225 -5.45 16.81 6.52
C LYS A 225 -6.72 16.16 7.08
N ARG A 226 -6.86 14.82 6.96
CA ARG A 226 -8.01 14.10 7.52
C ARG A 226 -8.08 14.20 9.04
N LEU A 227 -6.93 14.24 9.72
CA LEU A 227 -6.86 14.49 11.16
C LEU A 227 -7.17 15.94 11.55
N GLY A 228 -7.20 16.86 10.60
CA GLY A 228 -7.42 18.28 10.87
C GLY A 228 -6.29 18.92 11.70
N VAL A 229 -5.07 18.38 11.63
CA VAL A 229 -3.87 18.96 12.23
C VAL A 229 -3.13 19.85 11.24
N THR A 230 -2.31 20.74 11.72
CA THR A 230 -1.43 21.55 10.87
C THR A 230 -0.18 20.74 10.54
N ASP A 231 0.03 20.46 9.25
CA ASP A 231 1.27 19.88 8.74
C ASP A 231 2.35 20.96 8.70
N VAL A 232 3.35 20.86 9.61
CA VAL A 232 4.42 21.88 9.73
C VAL A 232 5.40 21.84 8.56
N VAL A 233 5.35 20.80 7.72
CA VAL A 233 6.26 20.61 6.58
C VAL A 233 5.66 21.10 5.28
N ALA A 234 4.33 21.09 5.13
CA ALA A 234 3.63 21.25 3.85
C ALA A 234 3.91 22.56 3.13
N GLU A 235 4.16 23.66 3.87
CA GLU A 235 4.46 24.97 3.27
C GLU A 235 5.94 25.14 2.86
N GLU A 236 6.84 24.31 3.40
CA GLU A 236 8.29 24.44 3.22
C GLU A 236 8.90 23.36 2.33
N ALA A 237 8.24 22.20 2.19
CA ALA A 237 8.73 21.08 1.39
C ALA A 237 7.63 20.40 0.60
N SER A 238 7.98 19.90 -0.58
CA SER A 238 7.10 19.10 -1.45
C SER A 238 7.72 17.72 -1.69
N GLY A 239 6.88 16.70 -1.82
CA GLY A 239 7.34 15.34 -1.97
C GLY A 239 8.07 14.82 -0.73
N PHE A 240 8.87 13.80 -0.90
CA PHE A 240 9.75 13.27 0.16
C PHE A 240 11.04 14.07 0.20
N ALA A 241 11.19 14.93 1.20
CA ALA A 241 12.27 15.89 1.28
C ALA A 241 13.29 15.53 2.36
N GLN A 242 14.57 15.59 2.01
CA GLN A 242 15.65 15.56 2.99
C GLN A 242 15.73 16.90 3.71
N VAL A 243 15.83 16.86 5.02
CA VAL A 243 15.94 18.03 5.88
C VAL A 243 17.07 17.84 6.89
N ASN A 244 17.46 18.89 7.58
CA ASN A 244 18.39 18.81 8.69
C ASN A 244 17.66 18.94 10.04
N MET A 245 18.33 18.58 11.12
CA MET A 245 17.74 18.64 12.45
C MET A 245 17.40 20.08 12.90
N GLU A 246 18.11 21.10 12.39
CA GLU A 246 17.78 22.52 12.71
C GLU A 246 16.42 22.91 12.16
N GLN A 247 16.06 22.44 10.95
CA GLN A 247 14.71 22.62 10.39
C GLN A 247 13.67 21.88 11.24
N VAL A 248 13.94 20.63 11.62
CA VAL A 248 13.05 19.84 12.48
C VAL A 248 12.83 20.54 13.82
N TYR A 249 13.88 21.11 14.43
CA TYR A 249 13.75 21.88 15.68
C TYR A 249 12.96 23.20 15.49
N THR A 250 13.09 23.83 14.33
CA THR A 250 12.33 25.05 14.01
C THR A 250 10.85 24.74 13.88
N TRP A 251 10.48 23.66 13.22
CA TRP A 251 9.10 23.21 13.10
C TRP A 251 8.49 22.77 14.43
N ASN A 252 9.27 22.07 15.26
CA ASN A 252 8.94 21.63 16.61
C ASN A 252 7.48 21.14 16.77
N PRO A 253 7.06 20.09 16.06
CA PRO A 253 5.68 19.62 16.04
C PRO A 253 5.19 19.14 17.42
N ASP A 254 3.88 19.23 17.67
CA ASP A 254 3.24 18.66 18.86
C ASP A 254 3.18 17.14 18.79
N ILE A 255 3.10 16.59 17.57
CA ILE A 255 3.05 15.14 17.30
C ILE A 255 4.06 14.79 16.22
N LEU A 256 4.81 13.71 16.46
CA LEU A 256 5.69 13.09 15.48
C LEU A 256 5.15 11.69 15.14
N PHE A 257 4.72 11.52 13.91
CA PHE A 257 4.41 10.19 13.36
C PHE A 257 5.64 9.64 12.64
N LEU A 258 5.91 8.36 12.90
CA LEU A 258 6.98 7.61 12.24
C LEU A 258 6.36 6.71 11.16
N ASP A 259 6.96 6.65 9.98
CA ASP A 259 6.54 5.72 8.95
C ASP A 259 6.76 4.26 9.40
N GLY A 260 6.08 3.34 8.73
CA GLY A 260 6.00 1.95 9.13
C GLY A 260 7.27 1.13 8.89
N PRO A 261 7.23 -0.15 9.26
CA PRO A 261 8.37 -1.04 9.12
C PRO A 261 8.84 -1.15 7.66
N GLY A 262 10.12 -1.41 7.48
CA GLY A 262 10.75 -1.61 6.17
C GLY A 262 11.26 -0.35 5.48
N LEU A 263 10.73 0.84 5.77
CA LEU A 263 11.21 2.12 5.23
C LEU A 263 11.95 2.94 6.27
N LEU A 264 11.41 3.06 7.47
CA LEU A 264 12.01 3.76 8.60
C LEU A 264 12.44 2.73 9.65
N ASN A 265 13.73 2.53 9.82
CA ASN A 265 14.29 1.62 10.82
C ASN A 265 14.34 2.23 12.24
N LEU A 266 13.37 3.08 12.59
CA LEU A 266 13.22 3.70 13.90
C LEU A 266 11.90 3.27 14.53
N LYS A 267 11.95 2.92 15.79
CA LYS A 267 10.77 2.67 16.63
C LYS A 267 10.47 3.86 17.51
N THR A 268 9.24 3.98 17.94
CA THR A 268 8.82 4.98 18.92
C THR A 268 9.74 5.02 20.14
N ALA A 269 10.15 3.85 20.66
CA ALA A 269 11.05 3.75 21.80
C ALA A 269 12.44 4.32 21.53
N ASP A 270 12.97 4.22 20.32
CA ASP A 270 14.29 4.76 19.97
C ASP A 270 14.26 6.29 20.01
N VAL A 271 13.22 6.90 19.46
CA VAL A 271 13.05 8.35 19.42
C VAL A 271 12.78 8.92 20.81
N LEU A 272 11.86 8.31 21.56
CA LEU A 272 11.55 8.72 22.95
C LEU A 272 12.74 8.53 23.89
N GLY A 273 13.53 7.47 23.70
CA GLY A 273 14.74 7.19 24.47
C GLY A 273 15.97 8.00 24.04
N ASN A 274 15.82 8.80 22.97
CA ASN A 274 16.93 9.53 22.33
C ASN A 274 18.13 8.62 21.96
N ASN A 275 17.81 7.41 21.46
CA ASN A 275 18.78 6.39 21.05
C ASN A 275 19.02 6.37 19.55
N VAL A 276 18.76 7.49 18.86
CA VAL A 276 18.89 7.60 17.40
C VAL A 276 20.28 8.11 17.05
N GLU A 277 21.04 7.32 16.31
CA GLU A 277 22.39 7.70 15.90
C GLU A 277 22.38 8.95 14.99
N GLY A 278 23.18 9.93 15.35
CA GLY A 278 23.37 11.16 14.54
C GLY A 278 22.28 12.21 14.66
N ALA A 279 21.27 12.02 15.54
CA ALA A 279 20.24 13.02 15.81
C ALA A 279 19.86 13.08 17.29
N ASP A 280 19.52 14.28 17.77
CA ASP A 280 18.97 14.51 19.11
C ASP A 280 17.51 14.95 18.98
N PHE A 281 16.57 14.02 19.21
CA PHE A 281 15.14 14.31 19.19
C PHE A 281 14.59 14.85 20.51
N SER A 282 15.38 14.84 21.61
CA SER A 282 14.91 15.17 22.96
C SER A 282 14.40 16.61 23.10
N ALA A 283 14.85 17.52 22.24
CA ALA A 283 14.44 18.91 22.23
C ALA A 283 13.01 19.14 21.67
N LEU A 284 12.43 18.16 20.94
CA LEU A 284 11.13 18.31 20.32
C LEU A 284 9.98 18.27 21.34
N SER A 285 8.96 19.09 21.12
CA SER A 285 7.72 19.09 21.92
C SER A 285 7.05 17.71 21.89
N ALA A 286 6.96 17.09 20.72
CA ALA A 286 6.43 15.73 20.57
C ALA A 286 7.13 14.71 21.48
N VAL A 287 8.46 14.74 21.53
CA VAL A 287 9.26 13.80 22.36
C VAL A 287 9.10 14.10 23.85
N ARG A 288 9.20 15.37 24.24
CA ARG A 288 9.03 15.76 25.66
C ARG A 288 7.66 15.40 26.22
N ASN A 289 6.64 15.42 25.37
CA ASN A 289 5.25 15.12 25.75
C ASN A 289 4.87 13.65 25.49
N GLY A 290 5.81 12.79 25.03
CA GLY A 290 5.55 11.39 24.74
C GLY A 290 4.63 11.16 23.54
N ARG A 291 4.53 12.13 22.60
CA ARG A 291 3.63 12.08 21.43
C ARG A 291 4.38 11.70 20.16
N VAL A 292 5.06 10.59 20.21
CA VAL A 292 5.74 9.94 19.08
C VAL A 292 5.04 8.63 18.82
N TYR A 293 4.57 8.41 17.62
CA TYR A 293 3.70 7.28 17.30
C TYR A 293 4.12 6.56 16.02
N ASN A 294 4.01 5.24 16.04
CA ASN A 294 4.13 4.34 14.91
C ASN A 294 3.19 3.16 15.10
N THR A 295 2.86 2.45 14.03
CA THR A 295 1.98 1.29 14.04
C THR A 295 2.37 0.28 12.96
N THR A 296 2.06 -0.99 13.18
CA THR A 296 2.12 -2.04 12.16
C THR A 296 0.77 -2.32 11.51
N LEU A 297 -0.26 -1.50 11.77
CA LEU A 297 -1.51 -1.53 11.00
C LEU A 297 -1.23 -1.30 9.51
N GLY A 298 -2.13 -1.77 8.65
CA GLY A 298 -2.03 -1.60 7.21
C GLY A 298 -1.64 -2.88 6.49
N MET A 299 -1.56 -4.02 7.21
CA MET A 299 -1.04 -5.31 6.71
C MET A 299 0.37 -5.23 6.11
N TRP A 300 0.85 -4.04 5.82
CA TRP A 300 2.18 -3.76 5.29
C TRP A 300 2.80 -2.49 5.89
N ASN A 301 2.18 -1.35 5.65
CA ASN A 301 2.65 -0.05 6.07
C ASN A 301 1.46 0.90 6.16
N TRP A 302 1.26 1.52 7.32
CA TRP A 302 0.13 2.42 7.57
C TRP A 302 0.10 3.65 6.67
N PHE A 303 1.26 4.12 6.24
CA PHE A 303 1.42 5.38 5.53
C PHE A 303 0.93 5.33 4.08
N THR A 304 1.17 4.21 3.39
CA THR A 304 0.78 4.01 1.99
C THR A 304 -0.69 3.58 1.86
N PRO A 305 -1.30 3.69 0.67
CA PRO A 305 -2.61 3.09 0.42
C PRO A 305 -2.62 1.62 0.82
N ASN A 306 -3.56 1.23 1.64
CA ASN A 306 -3.66 -0.12 2.17
C ASN A 306 -5.10 -0.43 2.62
N PRO A 307 -5.50 -1.70 2.69
CA PRO A 307 -6.86 -2.10 3.00
C PRO A 307 -7.29 -1.80 4.45
N ASP A 308 -6.34 -1.57 5.36
CA ASP A 308 -6.62 -1.21 6.75
C ASP A 308 -6.68 0.32 6.96
N ALA A 309 -6.61 1.10 5.88
CA ALA A 309 -6.59 2.57 5.97
C ALA A 309 -7.70 3.18 6.84
N PRO A 310 -8.95 2.65 6.88
CA PRO A 310 -9.97 3.10 7.83
C PRO A 310 -9.56 2.90 9.30
N LEU A 311 -8.95 1.76 9.63
CA LEU A 311 -8.44 1.46 10.98
C LEU A 311 -7.24 2.33 11.32
N VAL A 312 -6.37 2.58 10.34
CA VAL A 312 -5.23 3.51 10.48
C VAL A 312 -5.72 4.90 10.81
N LEU A 313 -6.74 5.42 10.12
CA LEU A 313 -7.34 6.72 10.44
C LEU A 313 -7.89 6.76 11.87
N ALA A 314 -8.60 5.72 12.30
CA ALA A 314 -9.13 5.60 13.65
C ALA A 314 -8.01 5.59 14.70
N TRP A 315 -6.92 4.85 14.43
CA TRP A 315 -5.75 4.82 15.31
C TRP A 315 -5.05 6.18 15.37
N LEU A 316 -4.75 6.81 14.22
CA LEU A 316 -4.14 8.13 14.16
C LEU A 316 -4.96 9.18 14.92
N ALA A 317 -6.29 9.17 14.75
CA ALA A 317 -7.20 10.07 15.43
C ALA A 317 -7.22 9.85 16.94
N SER A 318 -7.24 8.60 17.40
CA SER A 318 -7.16 8.25 18.83
C SER A 318 -5.86 8.73 19.48
N ARG A 319 -4.74 8.70 18.76
CA ARG A 319 -3.45 9.22 19.23
C ARG A 319 -3.39 10.74 19.20
N THR A 320 -4.05 11.35 18.22
CA THR A 320 -4.10 12.81 18.07
C THR A 320 -5.03 13.46 19.10
N TYR A 321 -6.19 12.90 19.33
CA TYR A 321 -7.26 13.45 20.17
C TYR A 321 -7.79 12.44 21.20
N PRO A 322 -6.96 12.01 22.18
CA PRO A 322 -7.33 10.93 23.09
C PRO A 322 -8.62 11.18 23.86
N ASP A 323 -8.93 12.42 24.21
CA ASP A 323 -10.16 12.76 24.94
C ASP A 323 -11.41 12.61 24.06
N ALA A 324 -11.34 12.98 22.79
CA ALA A 324 -12.44 12.83 21.82
C ALA A 324 -12.69 11.38 21.41
N PHE A 325 -11.71 10.51 21.62
CA PHE A 325 -11.74 9.09 21.29
C PHE A 325 -11.71 8.17 22.53
N ALA A 326 -11.92 8.71 23.74
CA ALA A 326 -11.86 7.92 24.97
C ALA A 326 -12.85 6.76 25.02
N ASP A 327 -14.00 6.90 24.35
CA ASP A 327 -15.05 5.89 24.23
C ASP A 327 -15.02 5.13 22.89
N TYR A 328 -14.06 5.42 22.01
CA TYR A 328 -13.98 4.74 20.72
C TYR A 328 -13.42 3.33 20.89
N PRO A 329 -14.15 2.28 20.44
CA PRO A 329 -13.77 0.89 20.70
C PRO A 329 -12.71 0.40 19.68
N LEU A 330 -11.53 1.06 19.62
CA LEU A 330 -10.52 0.82 18.60
C LEU A 330 -10.08 -0.65 18.54
N GLU A 331 -9.82 -1.26 19.68
CA GLU A 331 -9.36 -2.66 19.77
C GLU A 331 -10.40 -3.64 19.23
N ASP A 332 -11.65 -3.47 19.64
CA ASP A 332 -12.77 -4.30 19.16
C ASP A 332 -13.01 -4.09 17.67
N THR A 333 -12.91 -2.84 17.19
CA THR A 333 -13.05 -2.50 15.77
C THR A 333 -11.98 -3.20 14.93
N ILE A 334 -10.72 -3.21 15.36
CA ILE A 334 -9.64 -3.92 14.68
C ILE A 334 -9.92 -5.42 14.64
N ARG A 335 -10.26 -6.02 15.78
CA ARG A 335 -10.55 -7.47 15.85
C ARG A 335 -11.71 -7.88 14.96
N GLU A 336 -12.81 -7.12 15.00
CA GLU A 336 -14.00 -7.39 14.19
C GLU A 336 -13.70 -7.25 12.70
N TYR A 337 -12.93 -6.23 12.32
CA TYR A 337 -12.53 -5.99 10.92
C TYR A 337 -11.69 -7.15 10.39
N TYR A 338 -10.65 -7.55 11.11
CA TYR A 338 -9.79 -8.66 10.70
C TYR A 338 -10.55 -10.00 10.67
N LYS A 339 -11.42 -10.24 11.65
CA LYS A 339 -12.25 -11.45 11.68
C LYS A 339 -13.21 -11.51 10.51
N THR A 340 -13.87 -10.39 10.20
CA THR A 340 -14.91 -10.33 9.17
C THR A 340 -14.32 -10.45 7.77
N TRP A 341 -13.23 -9.72 7.51
CA TRP A 341 -12.72 -9.53 6.15
C TRP A 341 -11.55 -10.44 5.80
N TYR A 342 -10.79 -10.89 6.79
CA TYR A 342 -9.65 -11.76 6.54
C TYR A 342 -9.78 -13.13 7.22
N GLY A 343 -10.91 -13.41 7.91
CA GLY A 343 -11.11 -14.64 8.64
C GLY A 343 -10.07 -14.86 9.76
N TYR A 344 -9.41 -13.80 10.19
CA TYR A 344 -8.27 -13.84 11.09
C TYR A 344 -8.60 -13.33 12.48
N ASP A 345 -8.32 -14.15 13.51
CA ASP A 345 -8.49 -13.78 14.91
C ASP A 345 -7.19 -13.13 15.42
N VAL A 346 -7.16 -11.80 15.47
CA VAL A 346 -6.00 -11.03 15.97
C VAL A 346 -5.78 -11.36 17.47
N THR A 347 -4.58 -11.81 17.81
CA THR A 347 -4.18 -12.10 19.18
C THR A 347 -3.92 -10.84 19.99
N ASP A 348 -3.90 -10.95 21.33
CA ASP A 348 -3.60 -9.82 22.22
C ASP A 348 -2.19 -9.27 21.99
N ASP A 349 -1.22 -10.14 21.73
CA ASP A 349 0.18 -9.74 21.45
C ASP A 349 0.29 -8.99 20.12
N GLU A 350 -0.40 -9.44 19.07
CA GLU A 350 -0.44 -8.77 17.77
C GLU A 350 -1.13 -7.41 17.87
N LEU A 351 -2.25 -7.35 18.58
CA LEU A 351 -2.96 -6.10 18.80
C LEU A 351 -2.09 -5.10 19.57
N ALA A 352 -1.41 -5.54 20.62
CA ALA A 352 -0.48 -4.71 21.35
C ALA A 352 0.66 -4.19 20.45
N GLN A 353 1.19 -5.03 19.55
CA GLN A 353 2.20 -4.63 18.57
C GLN A 353 1.63 -3.59 17.58
N MET A 354 0.42 -3.78 17.06
CA MET A 354 -0.24 -2.83 16.15
C MET A 354 -0.44 -1.46 16.80
N LEU A 355 -0.77 -1.44 18.09
CA LEU A 355 -1.12 -0.19 18.79
C LEU A 355 0.09 0.55 19.37
N VAL A 356 1.23 -0.12 19.57
CA VAL A 356 2.46 0.43 20.20
C VAL A 356 3.70 -0.14 19.52
N TYR A 357 3.95 0.28 18.28
CA TYR A 357 5.16 -0.17 17.54
C TYR A 357 6.37 0.72 17.81
#